data_c01a8ec5294d0223a0b6168cfb5216cc
#
_entry.id   c01a8ec5294d0223a0b6168cfb5216cc
#
_cell.length_a   1.000
_cell.length_b   1.000
_cell.length_c   1.000
_cell.angle_alpha   90.00
_cell.angle_beta   90.00
_cell.angle_gamma   90.00
#
_symmetry.space_group_name_H-M   'P 1'
#
loop_
_entity.id
_entity.type
_entity.pdbx_description
1 polymer ?
#
loop_
_entity_poly.entity_id
_entity_poly.type
_entity_poly.pdbx_seq_one_letter_code
_entity_poly.pdbx_strand_id
1 'polypeptide(L)'
;MKWMKSFFDIKFLKFICVGVINTLVGTGVMFLAYNIFGLGYWISSAANYVVGSIVSYILNKHFTFKNTAKDKKTIIRFVINIAACYLIAYGLAKPLVSRVLHQYPTNIRDNMSMLVGMGLFVVLNYLSQRYLTFKED
;
A
#
# COMPACT_ATOMS: atom_id res chain seq x y z
N MET A 1 6.56 -15.34 25.13
CA MET A 1 5.32 -15.19 24.41
C MET A 1 5.36 -15.88 23.07
N LYS A 2 4.51 -16.84 22.90
CA LYS A 2 4.52 -17.68 21.69
C LYS A 2 4.25 -16.89 20.43
N TRP A 3 3.34 -15.92 20.49
CA TRP A 3 3.02 -15.15 19.29
C TRP A 3 4.18 -14.26 18.84
N MET A 4 5.02 -13.80 19.78
CA MET A 4 6.19 -13.01 19.42
C MET A 4 7.25 -13.86 18.73
N LYS A 5 7.42 -15.11 19.17
CA LYS A 5 8.35 -16.03 18.54
C LYS A 5 7.87 -16.39 17.13
N SER A 6 6.57 -16.60 16.96
CA SER A 6 5.97 -16.80 15.64
C SER A 6 6.19 -15.61 14.72
N PHE A 7 6.14 -14.40 15.28
CA PHE A 7 6.31 -13.18 14.53
C PHE A 7 7.72 -13.06 13.95
N PHE A 8 8.73 -13.58 14.66
CA PHE A 8 10.13 -13.43 14.25
C PHE A 8 10.70 -14.70 13.61
N ASP A 9 9.82 -15.59 13.12
CA ASP A 9 10.28 -16.77 12.42
C ASP A 9 10.56 -16.46 10.94
N ILE A 10 10.94 -17.49 10.19
CA ILE A 10 11.27 -17.35 8.77
C ILE A 10 10.10 -16.81 7.97
N LYS A 11 8.89 -17.20 8.33
CA LYS A 11 7.69 -16.74 7.64
C LYS A 11 7.53 -15.22 7.76
N PHE A 12 7.79 -14.69 8.95
CA PHE A 12 7.73 -13.26 9.18
C PHE A 12 8.77 -12.51 8.36
N LEU A 13 10.01 -13.05 8.33
CA LEU A 13 11.08 -12.44 7.54
C LEU A 13 10.74 -12.44 6.05
N LYS A 14 10.18 -13.54 5.55
CA LYS A 14 9.74 -13.61 4.16
C LYS A 14 8.64 -12.60 3.87
N PHE A 15 7.71 -12.43 4.79
CA PHE A 15 6.64 -11.46 4.65
C PHE A 15 7.20 -10.03 4.56
N ILE A 16 8.19 -9.71 5.39
CA ILE A 16 8.83 -8.38 5.35
C ILE A 16 9.56 -8.19 4.02
N CYS A 17 10.29 -9.20 3.55
CA CYS A 17 10.98 -9.12 2.26
C CYS A 17 10.01 -8.87 1.12
N VAL A 18 8.88 -9.57 1.11
CA VAL A 18 7.84 -9.38 0.11
C VAL A 18 7.29 -7.96 0.20
N GLY A 19 7.07 -7.47 1.42
CA GLY A 19 6.57 -6.11 1.63
C GLY A 19 7.53 -5.06 1.09
N VAL A 20 8.83 -5.24 1.29
CA VAL A 20 9.84 -4.32 0.76
C VAL A 20 9.84 -4.34 -0.76
N ILE A 21 9.86 -5.54 -1.36
CA ILE A 21 9.83 -5.68 -2.82
C ILE A 21 8.56 -5.04 -3.38
N ASN A 22 7.43 -5.33 -2.77
CA ASN A 22 6.14 -4.80 -3.16
C ASN A 22 6.14 -3.26 -3.15
N THR A 23 6.68 -2.67 -2.09
CA THR A 23 6.76 -1.23 -1.94
C THR A 23 7.67 -0.61 -3.00
N LEU A 24 8.83 -1.22 -3.25
CA LEU A 24 9.76 -0.72 -4.25
C LEU A 24 9.16 -0.77 -5.65
N VAL A 25 8.54 -1.89 -6.01
CA VAL A 25 7.93 -2.04 -7.34
C VAL A 25 6.78 -1.08 -7.50
N GLY A 26 5.87 -1.02 -6.53
CA GLY A 26 4.71 -0.16 -6.61
C GLY A 26 5.08 1.31 -6.66
N THR A 27 6.04 1.74 -5.82
CA THR A 27 6.50 3.12 -5.79
C THR A 27 7.16 3.49 -7.10
N GLY A 28 8.00 2.59 -7.63
CA GLY A 28 8.63 2.83 -8.93
C GLY A 28 7.61 3.01 -10.03
N VAL A 29 6.61 2.15 -10.08
CA VAL A 29 5.52 2.27 -11.06
C VAL A 29 4.80 3.60 -10.91
N MET A 30 4.49 3.99 -9.69
CA MET A 30 3.78 5.24 -9.42
C MET A 30 4.55 6.46 -9.94
N PHE A 31 5.82 6.56 -9.60
CA PHE A 31 6.60 7.74 -10.02
C PHE A 31 6.91 7.72 -11.50
N LEU A 32 7.11 6.54 -12.11
CA LEU A 32 7.26 6.46 -13.56
C LEU A 32 5.97 6.87 -14.27
N ALA A 33 4.84 6.39 -13.78
CA ALA A 33 3.56 6.73 -14.39
C ALA A 33 3.31 8.23 -14.36
N TYR A 34 3.60 8.86 -13.24
CA TYR A 34 3.38 10.28 -13.10
C TYR A 34 4.39 11.11 -13.89
N ASN A 35 5.68 10.85 -13.68
CA ASN A 35 6.73 11.74 -14.17
C ASN A 35 7.15 11.46 -15.60
N ILE A 36 7.06 10.23 -16.08
CA ILE A 36 7.50 9.87 -17.41
C ILE A 36 6.33 9.70 -18.37
N PHE A 37 5.27 9.03 -17.93
CA PHE A 37 4.13 8.75 -18.79
C PHE A 37 3.04 9.82 -18.71
N GLY A 38 3.16 10.77 -17.79
CA GLY A 38 2.21 11.86 -17.68
C GLY A 38 0.82 11.48 -17.23
N LEU A 39 0.70 10.38 -16.50
CA LEU A 39 -0.60 9.88 -16.04
C LEU A 39 -1.02 10.57 -14.76
N GLY A 40 -1.74 11.40 -14.51
CA GLY A 40 -2.12 12.19 -13.35
C GLY A 40 -1.90 11.54 -11.98
N TYR A 41 -2.06 12.33 -10.96
CA TYR A 41 -1.84 11.96 -9.57
C TYR A 41 -2.64 10.71 -9.16
N TRP A 42 -3.94 10.70 -9.46
CA TRP A 42 -4.81 9.60 -9.01
C TRP A 42 -4.53 8.30 -9.75
N ILE A 43 -4.32 8.38 -11.06
CA ILE A 43 -4.03 7.18 -11.86
C ILE A 43 -2.67 6.61 -11.48
N SER A 44 -1.67 7.47 -11.29
CA SER A 44 -0.33 7.04 -10.92
C SER A 44 -0.32 6.37 -9.56
N SER A 45 -0.97 6.98 -8.56
CA SER A 45 -1.02 6.39 -7.22
C SER A 45 -1.85 5.12 -7.20
N ALA A 46 -2.93 5.05 -7.97
CA ALA A 46 -3.70 3.80 -8.09
C ALA A 46 -2.85 2.69 -8.69
N ALA A 47 -2.02 3.01 -9.68
CA ALA A 47 -1.14 2.02 -10.31
C ALA A 47 -0.18 1.39 -9.30
N ASN A 48 0.32 2.18 -8.33
CA ASN A 48 1.14 1.66 -7.24
C ASN A 48 0.43 0.50 -6.54
N TYR A 49 -0.82 0.70 -6.16
CA TYR A 49 -1.52 -0.30 -5.36
C TYR A 49 -2.06 -1.47 -6.19
N VAL A 50 -2.40 -1.23 -7.45
CA VAL A 50 -2.80 -2.32 -8.33
C VAL A 50 -1.62 -3.24 -8.61
N VAL A 51 -0.50 -2.69 -9.04
CA VAL A 51 0.70 -3.50 -9.33
C VAL A 51 1.25 -4.12 -8.04
N GLY A 52 1.32 -3.33 -6.98
CA GLY A 52 1.80 -3.83 -5.70
C GLY A 52 0.94 -4.96 -5.16
N SER A 53 -0.37 -4.86 -5.30
CA SER A 53 -1.27 -5.92 -4.84
C SER A 53 -1.08 -7.21 -5.64
N ILE A 54 -0.89 -7.10 -6.96
CA ILE A 54 -0.63 -8.26 -7.79
C ILE A 54 0.67 -8.93 -7.40
N VAL A 55 1.74 -8.14 -7.24
CA VAL A 55 3.05 -8.66 -6.84
C VAL A 55 2.95 -9.31 -5.46
N SER A 56 2.30 -8.63 -4.52
CA SER A 56 2.13 -9.15 -3.16
C SER A 56 1.36 -10.47 -3.15
N TYR A 57 0.30 -10.55 -3.93
CA TYR A 57 -0.50 -11.78 -4.01
C TYR A 57 0.34 -12.95 -4.52
N ILE A 58 1.05 -12.72 -5.64
CA ILE A 58 1.85 -13.77 -6.26
C ILE A 58 2.97 -14.23 -5.33
N LEU A 59 3.71 -13.29 -4.75
CA LEU A 59 4.84 -13.62 -3.90
C LEU A 59 4.39 -14.29 -2.60
N ASN A 60 3.33 -13.79 -1.99
CA ASN A 60 2.84 -14.41 -0.76
C ASN A 60 2.27 -15.80 -1.01
N LYS A 61 1.57 -15.99 -2.11
CA LYS A 61 1.03 -17.30 -2.45
C LYS A 61 2.13 -18.33 -2.65
N HIS A 62 3.18 -17.97 -3.37
CA HIS A 62 4.23 -18.93 -3.76
C HIS A 62 5.43 -18.94 -2.84
N PHE A 63 5.70 -17.87 -2.13
CA PHE A 63 6.92 -17.72 -1.35
C PHE A 63 6.66 -17.76 0.15
N THR A 64 5.72 -16.95 0.64
CA THR A 64 5.51 -16.79 2.09
C THR A 64 4.63 -17.86 2.69
N PHE A 65 3.45 -18.07 2.11
CA PHE A 65 2.41 -18.90 2.72
C PHE A 65 2.15 -20.22 2.01
N LYS A 66 2.70 -20.46 0.87
CA LYS A 66 2.54 -21.70 0.10
C LYS A 66 1.16 -22.34 0.24
N ASN A 67 0.31 -22.17 -0.75
CA ASN A 67 -0.99 -22.84 -0.82
C ASN A 67 -1.99 -22.44 0.25
N THR A 68 -1.91 -21.25 0.80
CA THR A 68 -2.95 -20.81 1.70
C THR A 68 -4.20 -20.49 0.90
N ALA A 69 -5.18 -21.36 0.97
CA ALA A 69 -6.46 -21.09 0.34
C ALA A 69 -7.14 -19.98 1.11
N LYS A 70 -7.43 -18.88 0.45
CA LYS A 70 -8.11 -17.78 1.10
C LYS A 70 -9.57 -17.73 0.70
N ASP A 71 -10.39 -17.53 1.69
CA ASP A 71 -11.80 -17.33 1.52
C ASP A 71 -12.03 -16.10 0.63
N LYS A 72 -12.99 -16.21 -0.29
CA LYS A 72 -13.34 -15.11 -1.18
C LYS A 72 -13.77 -13.86 -0.39
N LYS A 73 -14.46 -14.06 0.73
CA LYS A 73 -14.89 -12.95 1.58
C LYS A 73 -13.70 -12.18 2.14
N THR A 74 -12.66 -12.89 2.55
CA THR A 74 -11.45 -12.26 3.08
C THR A 74 -10.75 -11.43 2.00
N ILE A 75 -10.68 -11.96 0.78
CA ILE A 75 -10.08 -11.25 -0.34
C ILE A 75 -10.86 -9.97 -0.65
N ILE A 76 -12.19 -10.06 -0.67
CA ILE A 76 -13.04 -8.91 -0.94
C ILE A 76 -12.87 -7.84 0.13
N ARG A 77 -12.84 -8.24 1.41
CA ARG A 77 -12.60 -7.31 2.51
C ARG A 77 -11.25 -6.63 2.38
N PHE A 78 -10.23 -7.40 2.01
CA PHE A 78 -8.89 -6.87 1.84
C PHE A 78 -8.84 -5.83 0.73
N VAL A 79 -9.46 -6.11 -0.42
CA VAL A 79 -9.49 -5.18 -1.55
C VAL A 79 -10.25 -3.91 -1.19
N ILE A 80 -11.41 -4.05 -0.55
CA ILE A 80 -12.22 -2.89 -0.14
C ILE A 80 -11.42 -2.04 0.86
N ASN A 81 -10.75 -2.68 1.80
CA ASN A 81 -9.95 -1.98 2.79
C ASN A 81 -8.82 -1.18 2.13
N ILE A 82 -8.11 -1.80 1.18
CA ILE A 82 -7.04 -1.12 0.46
C ILE A 82 -7.59 0.07 -0.32
N ALA A 83 -8.70 -0.11 -1.02
CA ALA A 83 -9.31 0.96 -1.80
C ALA A 83 -9.73 2.13 -0.91
N ALA A 84 -10.35 1.83 0.23
CA ALA A 84 -10.77 2.87 1.17
C ALA A 84 -9.59 3.62 1.75
N CYS A 85 -8.56 2.90 2.20
CA CYS A 85 -7.36 3.53 2.76
C CYS A 85 -6.64 4.37 1.71
N TYR A 86 -6.57 3.88 0.48
CA TYR A 86 -5.97 4.62 -0.62
C TYR A 86 -6.70 5.94 -0.87
N LEU A 87 -8.01 5.90 -0.99
CA LEU A 87 -8.80 7.11 -1.25
C LEU A 87 -8.66 8.13 -0.13
N ILE A 88 -8.72 7.67 1.12
CA ILE A 88 -8.60 8.55 2.27
C ILE A 88 -7.19 9.14 2.36
N ALA A 89 -6.17 8.29 2.26
CA ALA A 89 -4.78 8.72 2.42
C ALA A 89 -4.39 9.73 1.34
N TYR A 90 -4.65 9.42 0.09
CA TYR A 90 -4.25 10.28 -1.02
C TYR A 90 -5.17 11.48 -1.16
N GLY A 91 -6.43 11.33 -0.79
CA GLY A 91 -7.36 12.44 -0.76
C GLY A 91 -7.05 13.46 0.32
N LEU A 92 -6.46 13.02 1.45
CA LEU A 92 -6.00 13.94 2.48
C LEU A 92 -4.63 14.52 2.15
N ALA A 93 -3.75 13.72 1.57
CA ALA A 93 -2.38 14.15 1.28
C ALA A 93 -2.34 15.33 0.31
N LYS A 94 -3.15 15.28 -0.73
CA LYS A 94 -3.09 16.31 -1.77
C LYS A 94 -3.40 17.71 -1.25
N PRO A 95 -4.52 17.94 -0.54
CA PRO A 95 -4.79 19.29 -0.01
C PRO A 95 -3.80 19.71 1.08
N LEU A 96 -3.34 18.77 1.92
CA LEU A 96 -2.38 19.12 2.97
C LEU A 96 -1.07 19.60 2.37
N VAL A 97 -0.52 18.86 1.42
CA VAL A 97 0.74 19.23 0.78
C VAL A 97 0.57 20.51 -0.05
N SER A 98 -0.56 20.64 -0.74
CA SER A 98 -0.80 21.83 -1.56
C SER A 98 -0.85 23.10 -0.74
N ARG A 99 -1.37 23.03 0.51
CA ARG A 99 -1.36 24.18 1.39
C ARG A 99 0.05 24.57 1.83
N VAL A 100 0.87 23.57 2.13
CA VAL A 100 2.25 23.83 2.58
C VAL A 100 3.14 24.26 1.42
N LEU A 101 2.96 23.64 0.26
CA LEU A 101 3.82 23.86 -0.91
C LEU A 101 3.12 24.63 -2.01
N HIS A 102 2.22 25.54 -1.67
CA HIS A 102 1.43 26.25 -2.68
C HIS A 102 2.30 27.11 -3.62
N GLN A 103 3.51 27.46 -3.21
CA GLN A 103 4.45 28.24 -4.01
C GLN A 103 5.17 27.41 -5.07
N TYR A 104 5.06 26.11 -5.00
CA TYR A 104 5.79 25.20 -5.88
C TYR A 104 4.91 24.74 -7.04
N PRO A 105 5.54 24.32 -8.17
CA PRO A 105 4.77 23.82 -9.31
C PRO A 105 3.95 22.59 -8.96
N THR A 106 2.93 22.33 -9.78
CA THR A 106 2.01 21.20 -9.57
C THR A 106 2.75 19.87 -9.49
N ASN A 107 3.76 19.67 -10.36
CA ASN A 107 4.48 18.40 -10.37
C ASN A 107 5.20 18.13 -9.05
N ILE A 108 5.76 19.16 -8.42
CA ILE A 108 6.42 19.02 -7.12
C ILE A 108 5.36 18.72 -6.04
N ARG A 109 4.25 19.46 -6.07
CA ARG A 109 3.19 19.23 -5.10
C ARG A 109 2.62 17.82 -5.21
N ASP A 110 2.41 17.35 -6.43
CA ASP A 110 1.85 16.00 -6.62
C ASP A 110 2.84 14.91 -6.20
N ASN A 111 4.13 15.05 -6.52
CA ASN A 111 5.13 14.08 -6.08
C ASN A 111 5.22 14.01 -4.56
N MET A 112 5.22 15.17 -3.89
CA MET A 112 5.24 15.20 -2.43
C MET A 112 3.94 14.66 -1.85
N SER A 113 2.82 14.94 -2.50
CA SER A 113 1.53 14.40 -2.06
C SER A 113 1.51 12.88 -2.15
N MET A 114 2.11 12.32 -3.19
CA MET A 114 2.20 10.87 -3.31
C MET A 114 3.06 10.26 -2.19
N LEU A 115 4.17 10.91 -1.81
CA LEU A 115 4.98 10.44 -0.69
C LEU A 115 4.22 10.50 0.62
N VAL A 116 3.54 11.60 0.89
CA VAL A 116 2.73 11.74 2.11
C VAL A 116 1.59 10.75 2.09
N GLY A 117 0.95 10.56 0.93
CA GLY A 117 -0.12 9.59 0.77
C GLY A 117 0.33 8.17 1.09
N MET A 118 1.54 7.79 0.67
CA MET A 118 2.09 6.49 1.01
C MET A 118 2.20 6.30 2.52
N GLY A 119 2.72 7.31 3.22
CA GLY A 119 2.83 7.25 4.68
C GLY A 119 1.49 7.14 5.35
N LEU A 120 0.53 7.96 4.93
CA LEU A 120 -0.82 7.91 5.47
C LEU A 120 -1.49 6.56 5.17
N PHE A 121 -1.29 6.04 3.97
CA PHE A 121 -1.83 4.74 3.60
C PHE A 121 -1.31 3.65 4.52
N VAL A 122 -0.01 3.63 4.79
CA VAL A 122 0.58 2.61 5.66
C VAL A 122 -0.06 2.64 7.04
N VAL A 123 -0.21 3.83 7.62
CA VAL A 123 -0.81 3.98 8.95
C VAL A 123 -2.27 3.54 8.92
N LEU A 124 -3.04 4.04 7.96
CA LEU A 124 -4.47 3.70 7.88
C LEU A 124 -4.68 2.22 7.60
N ASN A 125 -3.88 1.66 6.71
CA ASN A 125 -3.98 0.24 6.36
C ASN A 125 -3.65 -0.64 7.57
N TYR A 126 -2.61 -0.29 8.31
CA TYR A 126 -2.25 -1.04 9.51
C TYR A 126 -3.37 -1.01 10.54
N LEU A 127 -3.87 0.18 10.85
CA LEU A 127 -4.92 0.34 11.85
C LEU A 127 -6.21 -0.35 11.41
N SER A 128 -6.56 -0.20 10.14
CA SER A 128 -7.78 -0.80 9.61
C SER A 128 -7.71 -2.32 9.62
N GLN A 129 -6.59 -2.89 9.21
CA GLN A 129 -6.46 -4.33 9.20
C GLN A 129 -6.42 -4.91 10.61
N ARG A 130 -5.73 -4.22 11.52
CA ARG A 130 -5.65 -4.68 12.89
C ARG A 130 -7.02 -4.68 13.58
N TYR A 131 -7.80 -3.63 13.38
CA TYR A 131 -9.05 -3.45 14.13
C TYR A 131 -10.31 -3.87 13.38
N LEU A 132 -10.25 -4.04 12.07
CA LEU A 132 -11.42 -4.36 11.28
C LEU A 132 -11.30 -5.68 10.51
N THR A 133 -10.28 -5.80 9.66
CA THR A 133 -10.17 -6.95 8.77
C THR A 133 -9.77 -8.24 9.47
N PHE A 134 -8.76 -8.16 10.31
CA PHE A 134 -8.21 -9.33 11.00
C PHE A 134 -8.52 -9.32 12.49
N LYS A 135 -9.62 -8.71 12.85
CA LYS A 135 -10.04 -8.68 14.24
C LYS A 135 -10.32 -10.09 14.72
N GLU A 136 -9.65 -10.48 15.79
CA GLU A 136 -9.93 -11.76 16.44
C GLU A 136 -11.07 -11.58 17.42
N ASP A 137 -12.04 -12.48 17.32
CA ASP A 137 -13.19 -12.47 18.22
C ASP A 137 -12.93 -13.26 19.48
#